data_caa9b62c9b6d66cc7589fe17922f7284
#
_entry.id   caa9b62c9b6d66cc7589fe17922f7284
#
_cell.length_a   1.000
_cell.length_b   1.000
_cell.length_c   1.000
_cell.angle_alpha   90.00
_cell.angle_beta   90.00
_cell.angle_gamma   90.00
#
_symmetry.space_group_name_H-M   'P 1'
#
loop_
_entity.id
_entity.type
_entity.pdbx_description
1 polymer ?
#
loop_
_entity_poly.entity_id
_entity_poly.type
_entity_poly.pdbx_seq_one_letter_code
_entity_poly.pdbx_strand_id
1 'polypeptide(L)'
;MRVERSAGVIWCAFVVWLLFPCLVHAGTPMDEVRSTGDQVLEILNDPKLAAPAAKKEQRDRLRQVIYPRFDFEDMSRRSLGPTWRSISPAEQKEFVQLFTKLLEQAYLNNIQNYHGEKVVYDGETEDQNYARVNTKLVPKDREPIEVDYSLHKVGTDWKVYDVEIDDISIVNNYRAQLSRLLSRDSFAEVLARIREKVAATP
;
A
#
# COMPACT_ATOMS: atom_id res chain seq x y z
N MET A 1 63.09 50.81 -34.68
CA MET A 1 61.90 50.92 -33.80
C MET A 1 61.02 49.69 -34.11
N ARG A 2 61.09 48.68 -33.26
CA ARG A 2 60.35 47.42 -33.41
C ARG A 2 59.16 47.44 -32.42
N VAL A 3 57.94 47.29 -32.93
CA VAL A 3 56.75 47.16 -32.12
C VAL A 3 56.45 45.69 -31.99
N GLU A 4 56.58 45.14 -30.80
CA GLU A 4 56.15 43.76 -30.47
C GLU A 4 54.64 43.72 -30.14
N ARG A 5 53.93 42.87 -30.87
CA ARG A 5 52.52 42.53 -30.60
C ARG A 5 52.49 41.32 -29.71
N SER A 6 52.08 41.49 -28.47
CA SER A 6 51.78 40.39 -27.56
C SER A 6 50.38 39.83 -27.87
N ALA A 7 50.31 38.59 -28.28
CA ALA A 7 49.06 37.85 -28.46
C ALA A 7 48.61 37.28 -27.12
N GLY A 8 47.49 37.79 -26.63
CA GLY A 8 46.81 37.25 -25.45
C GLY A 8 46.08 35.97 -25.81
N VAL A 9 46.50 34.85 -25.21
CA VAL A 9 45.79 33.56 -25.29
C VAL A 9 44.68 33.54 -24.28
N ILE A 10 43.41 33.62 -24.74
CA ILE A 10 42.22 33.44 -23.91
C ILE A 10 42.01 31.95 -23.74
N TRP A 11 42.26 31.45 -22.53
CA TRP A 11 41.88 30.10 -22.12
C TRP A 11 40.40 30.08 -21.79
N CYS A 12 39.56 29.55 -22.70
CA CYS A 12 38.17 29.18 -22.39
C CYS A 12 38.19 27.88 -21.60
N ALA A 13 38.05 27.98 -20.29
CA ALA A 13 37.80 26.82 -19.42
C ALA A 13 36.39 26.30 -19.67
N PHE A 14 36.25 25.22 -20.43
CA PHE A 14 35.01 24.46 -20.59
C PHE A 14 34.74 23.71 -19.27
N VAL A 15 33.89 24.26 -18.44
CA VAL A 15 33.32 23.54 -17.27
C VAL A 15 32.32 22.50 -17.79
N VAL A 16 32.76 21.27 -18.00
CA VAL A 16 31.88 20.14 -18.28
C VAL A 16 31.15 19.80 -16.97
N TRP A 17 29.92 20.24 -16.85
CA TRP A 17 29.00 19.82 -15.80
C TRP A 17 28.60 18.37 -16.07
N LEU A 18 29.28 17.42 -15.42
CA LEU A 18 28.91 16.03 -15.39
C LEU A 18 27.55 15.93 -14.64
N LEU A 19 26.46 15.91 -15.42
CA LEU A 19 25.15 15.46 -14.94
C LEU A 19 25.29 13.97 -14.58
N PHE A 20 25.62 13.69 -13.32
CA PHE A 20 25.45 12.35 -12.78
C PHE A 20 23.94 12.07 -12.76
N PRO A 21 23.42 11.11 -13.54
CA PRO A 21 22.08 10.65 -13.36
C PRO A 21 22.01 10.07 -11.94
N CYS A 22 21.24 10.72 -11.08
CA CYS A 22 20.84 10.14 -9.79
C CYS A 22 20.05 8.88 -10.14
N LEU A 23 20.67 7.71 -10.09
CA LEU A 23 19.99 6.42 -10.17
C LEU A 23 19.10 6.34 -8.92
N VAL A 24 17.86 6.78 -9.07
CA VAL A 24 16.82 6.46 -8.09
C VAL A 24 16.66 4.94 -8.16
N HIS A 25 17.31 4.25 -7.22
CA HIS A 25 17.04 2.83 -7.02
C HIS A 25 15.59 2.73 -6.53
N ALA A 26 14.72 2.21 -7.39
CA ALA A 26 13.45 1.70 -6.92
C ALA A 26 13.79 0.60 -5.88
N GLY A 27 13.26 0.73 -4.67
CA GLY A 27 13.45 -0.27 -3.61
C GLY A 27 12.95 -1.65 -4.05
N THR A 28 13.49 -2.72 -3.46
CA THR A 28 12.93 -4.06 -3.68
C THR A 28 11.50 -4.13 -3.12
N PRO A 29 10.67 -5.09 -3.56
CA PRO A 29 9.34 -5.30 -2.97
C PRO A 29 9.39 -5.42 -1.44
N MET A 30 10.39 -6.14 -0.92
CA MET A 30 10.59 -6.30 0.53
C MET A 30 10.98 -4.98 1.20
N ASP A 31 11.86 -4.17 0.60
CA ASP A 31 12.26 -2.87 1.16
C ASP A 31 11.06 -1.94 1.30
N GLU A 32 10.15 -1.97 0.33
CA GLU A 32 8.95 -1.15 0.33
C GLU A 32 7.93 -1.60 1.39
N VAL A 33 7.74 -2.93 1.55
CA VAL A 33 6.89 -3.49 2.62
C VAL A 33 7.51 -3.21 3.99
N ARG A 34 8.82 -3.42 4.14
CA ARG A 34 9.56 -3.17 5.38
C ARG A 34 9.50 -1.71 5.79
N SER A 35 9.81 -0.80 4.86
CA SER A 35 9.77 0.65 5.13
C SER A 35 8.39 1.10 5.60
N THR A 36 7.32 0.56 4.97
CA THR A 36 5.94 0.84 5.40
C THR A 36 5.66 0.25 6.77
N GLY A 37 6.07 -1.00 7.02
CA GLY A 37 5.93 -1.68 8.31
C GLY A 37 6.64 -0.95 9.45
N ASP A 38 7.88 -0.50 9.23
CA ASP A 38 8.67 0.24 10.23
C ASP A 38 7.99 1.57 10.60
N GLN A 39 7.46 2.31 9.63
CA GLN A 39 6.69 3.53 9.88
C GLN A 39 5.39 3.25 10.65
N VAL A 40 4.71 2.16 10.35
CA VAL A 40 3.52 1.71 11.10
C VAL A 40 3.90 1.41 12.54
N LEU A 41 4.98 0.67 12.78
CA LEU A 41 5.48 0.34 14.12
C LEU A 41 5.91 1.59 14.89
N GLU A 42 6.52 2.57 14.24
CA GLU A 42 6.87 3.86 14.86
C GLU A 42 5.61 4.58 15.38
N ILE A 43 4.54 4.65 14.57
CA ILE A 43 3.27 5.26 14.97
C ILE A 43 2.62 4.50 16.13
N LEU A 44 2.64 3.17 16.09
CA LEU A 44 2.01 2.33 17.11
C LEU A 44 2.75 2.40 18.45
N ASN A 45 4.06 2.60 18.42
CA ASN A 45 4.92 2.71 19.61
C ASN A 45 5.08 4.16 20.13
N ASP A 46 4.49 5.17 19.45
CA ASP A 46 4.55 6.56 19.94
C ASP A 46 3.69 6.72 21.22
N PRO A 47 4.31 7.00 22.39
CA PRO A 47 3.58 7.17 23.64
C PRO A 47 2.53 8.29 23.58
N LYS A 48 2.72 9.30 22.73
CA LYS A 48 1.77 10.41 22.56
C LYS A 48 0.48 9.97 21.88
N LEU A 49 0.54 8.91 21.06
CA LEU A 49 -0.58 8.35 20.33
C LEU A 49 -1.25 7.16 21.05
N ALA A 50 -0.68 6.71 22.17
CA ALA A 50 -1.22 5.59 22.95
C ALA A 50 -2.50 5.96 23.72
N ALA A 51 -2.71 7.25 24.04
CA ALA A 51 -3.86 7.70 24.79
C ALA A 51 -5.18 7.52 24.02
N PRO A 52 -6.30 7.15 24.69
CA PRO A 52 -7.61 7.01 24.03
C PRO A 52 -8.04 8.25 23.24
N ALA A 53 -7.75 9.45 23.74
CA ALA A 53 -8.04 10.72 23.07
C ALA A 53 -7.26 10.91 21.76
N ALA A 54 -6.11 10.26 21.58
CA ALA A 54 -5.26 10.35 20.40
C ALA A 54 -5.53 9.25 19.35
N LYS A 55 -6.48 8.33 19.59
CA LYS A 55 -6.77 7.19 18.70
C LYS A 55 -7.15 7.63 17.29
N LYS A 56 -7.89 8.74 17.16
CA LYS A 56 -8.21 9.31 15.84
C LYS A 56 -6.95 9.78 15.12
N GLU A 57 -6.07 10.51 15.80
CA GLU A 57 -4.81 10.97 15.22
C GLU A 57 -3.91 9.81 14.82
N GLN A 58 -3.79 8.78 15.68
CA GLN A 58 -3.06 7.55 15.37
C GLN A 58 -3.59 6.90 14.08
N ARG A 59 -4.92 6.75 13.96
CA ARG A 59 -5.58 6.20 12.76
C ARG A 59 -5.27 7.03 11.51
N ASP A 60 -5.36 8.36 11.61
CA ASP A 60 -5.10 9.25 10.48
C ASP A 60 -3.63 9.16 10.03
N ARG A 61 -2.67 9.05 10.95
CA ARG A 61 -1.25 8.82 10.63
C ARG A 61 -1.02 7.45 10.00
N LEU A 62 -1.65 6.39 10.50
CA LEU A 62 -1.58 5.05 9.91
C LEU A 62 -2.11 5.06 8.46
N ARG A 63 -3.22 5.77 8.18
CA ARG A 63 -3.74 5.93 6.81
C ARG A 63 -2.71 6.60 5.89
N GLN A 64 -2.05 7.66 6.34
CA GLN A 64 -1.05 8.39 5.55
C GLN A 64 0.13 7.50 5.14
N VAL A 65 0.48 6.52 5.96
CA VAL A 65 1.57 5.57 5.69
C VAL A 65 1.09 4.38 4.85
N ILE A 66 -0.06 3.79 5.20
CA ILE A 66 -0.55 2.56 4.58
C ILE A 66 -1.14 2.81 3.20
N TYR A 67 -2.00 3.85 3.03
CA TYR A 67 -2.75 4.05 1.79
C TYR A 67 -1.88 4.20 0.54
N PRO A 68 -0.75 4.96 0.58
CA PRO A 68 0.13 5.05 -0.58
C PRO A 68 0.76 3.73 -1.00
N ARG A 69 0.86 2.73 -0.10
CA ARG A 69 1.43 1.42 -0.40
C ARG A 69 0.45 0.48 -1.11
N PHE A 70 -0.87 0.70 -0.95
CA PHE A 70 -1.90 -0.18 -1.47
C PHE A 70 -2.51 0.33 -2.77
N ASP A 71 -2.80 -0.58 -3.71
CA ASP A 71 -3.62 -0.31 -4.89
C ASP A 71 -5.07 -0.74 -4.63
N PHE A 72 -5.81 0.13 -3.96
CA PHE A 72 -7.21 -0.15 -3.63
C PHE A 72 -8.11 -0.26 -4.87
N GLU A 73 -7.73 0.35 -6.00
CA GLU A 73 -8.46 0.20 -7.26
C GLU A 73 -8.29 -1.22 -7.81
N ASP A 74 -7.06 -1.74 -7.87
CA ASP A 74 -6.81 -3.09 -8.34
C ASP A 74 -7.41 -4.14 -7.38
N MET A 75 -7.32 -3.94 -6.05
CA MET A 75 -8.00 -4.76 -5.05
C MET A 75 -9.51 -4.81 -5.29
N SER A 76 -10.13 -3.66 -5.53
CA SER A 76 -11.57 -3.52 -5.81
C SER A 76 -11.95 -4.23 -7.10
N ARG A 77 -11.21 -4.00 -8.17
CA ARG A 77 -11.40 -4.63 -9.47
C ARG A 77 -11.33 -6.16 -9.39
N ARG A 78 -10.35 -6.68 -8.70
CA ARG A 78 -10.18 -8.13 -8.48
C ARG A 78 -11.30 -8.71 -7.62
N SER A 79 -11.73 -8.00 -6.59
CA SER A 79 -12.81 -8.43 -5.69
C SER A 79 -14.17 -8.47 -6.38
N LEU A 80 -14.47 -7.54 -7.30
CA LEU A 80 -15.70 -7.56 -8.10
C LEU A 80 -15.64 -8.56 -9.27
N GLY A 81 -14.44 -8.89 -9.73
CA GLY A 81 -14.24 -9.80 -10.85
C GLY A 81 -14.94 -9.33 -12.14
N PRO A 82 -15.74 -10.19 -12.83
CA PRO A 82 -16.38 -9.82 -14.09
C PRO A 82 -17.33 -8.62 -14.00
N THR A 83 -17.97 -8.42 -12.85
CA THR A 83 -18.92 -7.31 -12.61
C THR A 83 -18.26 -5.94 -12.77
N TRP A 84 -16.94 -5.83 -12.47
CA TRP A 84 -16.20 -4.59 -12.68
C TRP A 84 -16.37 -3.97 -14.07
N ARG A 85 -16.42 -4.82 -15.10
CA ARG A 85 -16.52 -4.37 -16.51
C ARG A 85 -17.94 -3.98 -16.92
N SER A 86 -18.96 -4.36 -16.14
CA SER A 86 -20.36 -4.11 -16.45
C SER A 86 -20.92 -2.88 -15.75
N ILE A 87 -20.19 -2.28 -14.81
CA ILE A 87 -20.60 -1.09 -14.06
C ILE A 87 -19.95 0.18 -14.63
N SER A 88 -20.61 1.32 -14.42
CA SER A 88 -20.14 2.62 -14.90
C SER A 88 -18.88 3.09 -14.18
N PRO A 89 -18.07 4.00 -14.75
CA PRO A 89 -16.93 4.60 -14.08
C PRO A 89 -17.27 5.31 -12.75
N ALA A 90 -18.47 5.87 -12.65
CA ALA A 90 -18.94 6.50 -11.41
C ALA A 90 -19.17 5.45 -10.31
N GLU A 91 -19.80 4.32 -10.65
CA GLU A 91 -20.02 3.21 -9.73
C GLU A 91 -18.69 2.53 -9.34
N GLN A 92 -17.75 2.38 -10.29
CA GLN A 92 -16.40 1.88 -10.00
C GLN A 92 -15.71 2.76 -8.94
N LYS A 93 -15.71 4.09 -9.15
CA LYS A 93 -15.12 5.05 -8.22
C LYS A 93 -15.77 4.99 -6.85
N GLU A 94 -17.10 4.93 -6.80
CA GLU A 94 -17.83 4.82 -5.53
C GLU A 94 -17.51 3.50 -4.82
N PHE A 95 -17.49 2.40 -5.57
CA PHE A 95 -17.14 1.10 -5.00
C PHE A 95 -15.73 1.09 -4.41
N VAL A 96 -14.72 1.64 -5.11
CA VAL A 96 -13.35 1.76 -4.57
C VAL A 96 -13.35 2.51 -3.24
N GLN A 97 -14.04 3.64 -3.16
CA GLN A 97 -14.11 4.43 -1.91
C GLN A 97 -14.74 3.65 -0.76
N LEU A 98 -15.85 2.96 -1.02
CA LEU A 98 -16.57 2.19 0.00
C LEU A 98 -15.79 0.93 0.38
N PHE A 99 -15.19 0.24 -0.57
CA PHE A 99 -14.40 -0.96 -0.34
C PHE A 99 -13.15 -0.65 0.47
N THR A 100 -12.46 0.46 0.17
CA THR A 100 -11.32 0.95 0.96
C THR A 100 -11.72 1.17 2.42
N LYS A 101 -12.85 1.85 2.66
CA LYS A 101 -13.36 2.07 4.02
C LYS A 101 -13.75 0.75 4.71
N LEU A 102 -14.33 -0.18 3.97
CA LEU A 102 -14.70 -1.50 4.49
C LEU A 102 -13.46 -2.28 4.95
N LEU A 103 -12.40 -2.28 4.14
CA LEU A 103 -11.11 -2.89 4.50
C LEU A 103 -10.47 -2.19 5.70
N GLU A 104 -10.51 -0.87 5.72
CA GLU A 104 -10.01 -0.11 6.87
C GLU A 104 -10.70 -0.52 8.17
N GLN A 105 -12.03 -0.53 8.18
CA GLN A 105 -12.80 -0.91 9.37
C GLN A 105 -12.54 -2.35 9.80
N ALA A 106 -12.33 -3.25 8.85
CA ALA A 106 -12.07 -4.65 9.15
C ALA A 106 -10.67 -4.91 9.74
N TYR A 107 -9.66 -4.17 9.28
CA TYR A 107 -8.26 -4.51 9.57
C TYR A 107 -7.50 -3.46 10.38
N LEU A 108 -7.83 -2.14 10.26
CA LEU A 108 -7.07 -1.10 10.94
C LEU A 108 -7.20 -1.16 12.46
N ASN A 109 -8.35 -1.60 12.97
CA ASN A 109 -8.52 -1.82 14.41
C ASN A 109 -7.56 -2.92 14.95
N ASN A 110 -7.32 -3.97 14.15
CA ASN A 110 -6.38 -5.03 14.52
C ASN A 110 -4.95 -4.49 14.55
N ILE A 111 -4.59 -3.63 13.59
CA ILE A 111 -3.29 -2.93 13.57
C ILE A 111 -3.16 -2.02 14.81
N GLN A 112 -4.19 -1.26 15.17
CA GLN A 112 -4.18 -0.40 16.35
C GLN A 112 -4.12 -1.17 17.69
N ASN A 113 -4.48 -2.44 17.68
CA ASN A 113 -4.39 -3.35 18.83
C ASN A 113 -3.06 -4.13 18.88
N TYR A 114 -2.04 -3.63 18.21
CA TYR A 114 -0.68 -4.16 18.29
C TYR A 114 -0.13 -4.08 19.73
N HIS A 115 0.49 -5.17 20.21
CA HIS A 115 0.98 -5.31 21.56
C HIS A 115 2.49 -5.60 21.63
N GLY A 116 3.22 -5.27 20.57
CA GLY A 116 4.68 -5.46 20.52
C GLY A 116 5.08 -6.79 19.90
N GLU A 117 4.27 -7.34 19.01
CA GLU A 117 4.61 -8.50 18.18
C GLU A 117 5.83 -8.19 17.31
N LYS A 118 6.71 -9.17 17.15
CA LYS A 118 7.87 -9.02 16.27
C LYS A 118 7.44 -9.31 14.82
N VAL A 119 7.79 -8.41 13.90
CA VAL A 119 7.65 -8.65 12.46
C VAL A 119 8.92 -9.32 11.94
N VAL A 120 8.80 -10.48 11.32
CA VAL A 120 9.88 -11.20 10.64
C VAL A 120 9.61 -11.18 9.15
N TYR A 121 10.57 -10.73 8.36
CA TYR A 121 10.53 -10.75 6.89
C TYR A 121 11.24 -12.02 6.44
N ASP A 122 10.48 -12.97 5.88
CA ASP A 122 10.90 -14.37 5.68
C ASP A 122 11.39 -14.63 4.25
N GLY A 123 11.03 -13.78 3.30
CA GLY A 123 11.49 -13.89 1.92
C GLY A 123 10.70 -13.04 0.94
N GLU A 124 11.25 -12.92 -0.27
CA GLU A 124 10.54 -12.33 -1.40
C GLU A 124 10.75 -13.14 -2.67
N THR A 125 9.77 -13.09 -3.54
CA THR A 125 9.88 -13.57 -4.92
C THR A 125 9.43 -12.46 -5.85
N GLU A 126 10.17 -12.25 -6.95
CA GLU A 126 9.83 -11.26 -7.97
C GLU A 126 9.77 -11.95 -9.33
N ASP A 127 8.70 -11.73 -10.08
CA ASP A 127 8.52 -12.15 -11.46
C ASP A 127 8.02 -10.97 -12.29
N GLN A 128 8.91 -10.37 -13.09
CA GLN A 128 8.66 -9.20 -13.95
C GLN A 128 8.05 -8.01 -13.17
N ASN A 129 6.73 -7.85 -13.26
CA ASN A 129 5.99 -6.75 -12.63
C ASN A 129 5.19 -7.20 -11.41
N TYR A 130 5.37 -8.42 -10.94
CA TYR A 130 4.69 -8.98 -9.77
C TYR A 130 5.71 -9.45 -8.75
N ALA A 131 5.33 -9.35 -7.49
CA ALA A 131 6.16 -9.86 -6.39
C ALA A 131 5.28 -10.39 -5.27
N ARG A 132 5.86 -11.28 -4.46
CA ARG A 132 5.31 -11.72 -3.19
C ARG A 132 6.35 -11.48 -2.10
N VAL A 133 5.94 -10.89 -0.99
CA VAL A 133 6.75 -10.69 0.20
C VAL A 133 6.11 -11.47 1.34
N ASN A 134 6.89 -12.39 1.92
CA ASN A 134 6.43 -13.23 3.01
C ASN A 134 6.88 -12.62 4.35
N THR A 135 5.94 -12.48 5.28
CA THR A 135 6.24 -12.01 6.63
C THR A 135 5.51 -12.84 7.68
N LYS A 136 5.99 -12.76 8.92
CA LYS A 136 5.35 -13.39 10.09
C LYS A 136 5.25 -12.37 11.22
N LEU A 137 4.06 -12.25 11.78
CA LEU A 137 3.86 -11.60 13.08
C LEU A 137 4.08 -12.63 14.16
N VAL A 138 5.05 -12.40 15.03
CA VAL A 138 5.42 -13.32 16.10
C VAL A 138 5.00 -12.73 17.46
N PRO A 139 3.81 -13.10 17.97
CA PRO A 139 3.37 -12.74 19.31
C PRO A 139 4.22 -13.45 20.37
N LYS A 140 4.17 -12.95 21.61
CA LYS A 140 4.92 -13.56 22.72
C LYS A 140 4.36 -14.90 23.18
N ASP A 141 3.02 -15.03 23.14
CA ASP A 141 2.29 -16.12 23.81
C ASP A 141 1.37 -16.91 22.88
N ARG A 142 1.54 -16.78 21.57
CA ARG A 142 0.72 -17.45 20.56
C ARG A 142 1.57 -17.87 19.36
N GLU A 143 1.03 -18.76 18.52
CA GLU A 143 1.64 -19.14 17.25
C GLU A 143 1.83 -17.91 16.35
N PRO A 144 2.91 -17.91 15.56
CA PRO A 144 3.12 -16.88 14.55
C PRO A 144 1.96 -16.81 13.55
N ILE A 145 1.57 -15.61 13.15
CA ILE A 145 0.57 -15.36 12.11
C ILE A 145 1.33 -15.06 10.82
N GLU A 146 1.07 -15.82 9.78
CA GLU A 146 1.65 -15.57 8.47
C GLU A 146 0.91 -14.43 7.79
N VAL A 147 1.66 -13.46 7.25
CA VAL A 147 1.10 -12.31 6.53
C VAL A 147 1.91 -12.10 5.27
N ASP A 148 1.34 -12.46 4.14
CA ASP A 148 1.97 -12.39 2.84
C ASP A 148 1.36 -11.29 2.00
N TYR A 149 2.22 -10.53 1.35
CA TYR A 149 1.82 -9.40 0.50
C TYR A 149 2.04 -9.77 -0.95
N SER A 150 1.00 -9.61 -1.78
CA SER A 150 1.11 -9.67 -3.23
C SER A 150 1.19 -8.26 -3.81
N LEU A 151 2.27 -7.98 -4.55
CA LEU A 151 2.56 -6.65 -5.08
C LEU A 151 2.64 -6.67 -6.61
N HIS A 152 2.41 -5.49 -7.21
CA HIS A 152 2.70 -5.23 -8.60
C HIS A 152 3.34 -3.87 -8.80
N LYS A 153 4.05 -3.69 -9.92
CA LYS A 153 4.66 -2.41 -10.29
C LYS A 153 3.61 -1.45 -10.84
N VAL A 154 3.59 -0.22 -10.31
CA VAL A 154 2.85 0.93 -10.85
C VAL A 154 3.85 2.06 -11.07
N GLY A 155 4.26 2.26 -12.32
CA GLY A 155 5.40 3.10 -12.63
C GLY A 155 6.70 2.52 -12.06
N THR A 156 7.35 3.25 -11.16
CA THR A 156 8.57 2.82 -10.45
C THR A 156 8.28 2.19 -9.09
N ASP A 157 7.05 2.28 -8.59
CA ASP A 157 6.67 1.88 -7.24
C ASP A 157 6.07 0.47 -7.19
N TRP A 158 6.31 -0.24 -6.10
CA TRP A 158 5.59 -1.46 -5.77
C TRP A 158 4.33 -1.14 -4.97
N LYS A 159 3.16 -1.65 -5.42
CA LYS A 159 1.87 -1.49 -4.76
C LYS A 159 1.28 -2.84 -4.37
N VAL A 160 0.76 -2.93 -3.16
CA VAL A 160 0.08 -4.13 -2.67
C VAL A 160 -1.32 -4.20 -3.27
N TYR A 161 -1.64 -5.31 -3.93
CA TYR A 161 -2.97 -5.57 -4.47
C TYR A 161 -3.71 -6.72 -3.77
N ASP A 162 -3.04 -7.47 -2.89
CA ASP A 162 -3.66 -8.47 -2.02
C ASP A 162 -2.79 -8.70 -0.78
N VAL A 163 -3.43 -9.13 0.31
CA VAL A 163 -2.79 -9.60 1.52
C VAL A 163 -3.39 -10.95 1.88
N GLU A 164 -2.57 -11.94 2.16
CA GLU A 164 -2.97 -13.23 2.69
C GLU A 164 -2.62 -13.30 4.17
N ILE A 165 -3.56 -13.70 5.01
CA ILE A 165 -3.37 -13.89 6.45
C ILE A 165 -3.70 -15.35 6.74
N ASP A 166 -2.73 -16.13 7.21
CA ASP A 166 -2.85 -17.57 7.43
C ASP A 166 -3.48 -18.25 6.20
N ASP A 167 -2.91 -18.05 5.02
CA ASP A 167 -3.35 -18.58 3.71
C ASP A 167 -4.71 -18.05 3.21
N ILE A 168 -5.32 -17.09 3.89
CA ILE A 168 -6.60 -16.51 3.47
C ILE A 168 -6.37 -15.17 2.77
N SER A 169 -6.48 -15.16 1.44
CA SER A 169 -6.44 -13.93 0.63
C SER A 169 -7.65 -13.03 0.93
N ILE A 170 -7.39 -11.78 1.27
CA ILE A 170 -8.42 -10.77 1.50
C ILE A 170 -9.24 -10.55 0.23
N VAL A 171 -8.59 -10.35 -0.91
CA VAL A 171 -9.26 -10.11 -2.19
C VAL A 171 -10.13 -11.28 -2.61
N ASN A 172 -9.63 -12.51 -2.51
CA ASN A 172 -10.41 -13.70 -2.88
C ASN A 172 -11.58 -13.94 -1.91
N ASN A 173 -11.40 -13.68 -0.62
CA ASN A 173 -12.47 -13.78 0.37
C ASN A 173 -13.61 -12.80 0.05
N TYR A 174 -13.29 -11.53 -0.20
CA TYR A 174 -14.30 -10.55 -0.62
C TYR A 174 -14.90 -10.87 -1.98
N ARG A 175 -14.11 -11.37 -2.94
CA ARG A 175 -14.62 -11.82 -4.24
C ARG A 175 -15.68 -12.91 -4.09
N ALA A 176 -15.44 -13.90 -3.24
CA ALA A 176 -16.41 -14.95 -2.97
C ALA A 176 -17.69 -14.43 -2.31
N GLN A 177 -17.57 -13.48 -1.37
CA GLN A 177 -18.71 -12.85 -0.71
C GLN A 177 -19.53 -12.01 -1.70
N LEU A 178 -18.87 -11.13 -2.46
CA LEU A 178 -19.51 -10.27 -3.47
C LEU A 178 -20.18 -11.09 -4.57
N SER A 179 -19.51 -12.13 -5.07
CA SER A 179 -20.10 -13.02 -6.09
C SER A 179 -21.41 -13.68 -5.60
N ARG A 180 -21.46 -14.13 -4.33
CA ARG A 180 -22.68 -14.67 -3.73
C ARG A 180 -23.80 -13.63 -3.59
N LEU A 181 -23.47 -12.39 -3.27
CA LEU A 181 -24.46 -11.30 -3.22
C LEU A 181 -24.97 -10.98 -4.63
N LEU A 182 -24.06 -10.74 -5.57
CA LEU A 182 -24.37 -10.38 -6.96
C LEU A 182 -25.09 -11.48 -7.75
N SER A 183 -25.10 -12.73 -7.27
CA SER A 183 -25.93 -13.79 -7.87
C SER A 183 -27.42 -13.69 -7.54
N ARG A 184 -27.79 -12.84 -6.57
CA ARG A 184 -29.17 -12.68 -6.06
C ARG A 184 -29.67 -11.25 -6.15
N ASP A 185 -28.76 -10.30 -6.04
CA ASP A 185 -29.06 -8.87 -5.93
C ASP A 185 -28.36 -8.12 -7.09
N SER A 186 -28.91 -6.99 -7.46
CA SER A 186 -28.26 -6.06 -8.41
C SER A 186 -27.02 -5.40 -7.77
N PHE A 187 -26.11 -4.91 -8.61
CA PHE A 187 -24.93 -4.16 -8.12
C PHE A 187 -25.33 -2.95 -7.27
N ALA A 188 -26.40 -2.22 -7.65
CA ALA A 188 -26.87 -1.06 -6.90
C ALA A 188 -27.32 -1.44 -5.47
N GLU A 189 -28.01 -2.58 -5.30
CA GLU A 189 -28.42 -3.07 -3.99
C GLU A 189 -27.22 -3.51 -3.15
N VAL A 190 -26.24 -4.20 -3.76
CA VAL A 190 -25.00 -4.58 -3.08
C VAL A 190 -24.22 -3.35 -2.64
N LEU A 191 -24.11 -2.32 -3.50
CA LEU A 191 -23.46 -1.07 -3.18
C LEU A 191 -24.14 -0.32 -2.04
N ALA A 192 -25.47 -0.30 -2.02
CA ALA A 192 -26.26 0.30 -0.93
C ALA A 192 -25.97 -0.40 0.42
N ARG A 193 -25.94 -1.73 0.45
CA ARG A 193 -25.61 -2.50 1.68
C ARG A 193 -24.18 -2.22 2.17
N ILE A 194 -23.22 -2.10 1.27
CA ILE A 194 -21.84 -1.74 1.66
C ILE A 194 -21.81 -0.34 2.26
N ARG A 195 -22.55 0.61 1.66
CA ARG A 195 -22.66 1.99 2.18
C ARG A 195 -23.25 2.02 3.58
N GLU A 196 -24.34 1.29 3.82
CA GLU A 196 -24.95 1.15 5.13
C GLU A 196 -23.99 0.54 6.16
N LYS A 197 -23.29 -0.54 5.78
CA LYS A 197 -22.31 -1.19 6.66
C LYS A 197 -21.17 -0.25 7.04
N VAL A 198 -20.64 0.50 6.08
CA VAL A 198 -19.56 1.48 6.31
C VAL A 198 -20.05 2.63 7.19
N ALA A 199 -21.31 3.07 7.04
CA ALA A 199 -21.87 4.15 7.83
C ALA A 199 -22.21 3.72 9.28
N ALA A 200 -22.54 2.44 9.50
CA ALA A 200 -22.88 1.91 10.81
C ALA A 200 -21.68 1.64 11.73
N THR A 201 -20.47 1.62 11.17
CA THR A 201 -19.23 1.37 11.93
C THR A 201 -18.48 2.68 12.12
N PRO A 202 -18.33 3.19 13.35
CA PRO A 202 -17.68 4.47 13.64
C PRO A 202 -16.15 4.46 13.40
#